data_e03515c955abd6489d5be1f9fdca5a41
#
_entry.id   e03515c955abd6489d5be1f9fdca5a41
#
_cell.length_a   1.000
_cell.length_b   1.000
_cell.length_c   1.000
_cell.angle_alpha   90.00
_cell.angle_beta   90.00
_cell.angle_gamma   90.00
#
_symmetry.space_group_name_H-M   'P 1'
#
loop_
_entity.id
_entity.type
_entity.pdbx_description
1 polymer ?
#
loop_
_entity_poly.entity_id
_entity_poly.type
_entity_poly.pdbx_seq_one_letter_code
_entity_poly.pdbx_strand_id
1 'polypeptide(L)'
;MKKWLFLFILFLGFFGQNILASEVDYRIPLYEGFLTVNEDNSADFRQEVTYIFSSDYNGQYLSLGKAGNMPDGFGIDQNPQVQAYKNGQKVEVSSFLEDLGDGYRLKVYNSGQATDKVKIVVTWKLRHLLTKYQDIAVLNWKPISDWDETLETVHFAIKSQKTSQEQEMYLHRGYFSPGAHEKGKNQIDMRASKVSGVLEFHGYWDSSIVKGMAENQNYLPKFKKTEEAIAKNTRLANNIVNYYIYIVVALLFLLAGFCWYLFKKSVFRYSNHKDERLYALPCDQAPLVIAQKIFHLDLQKLNPSQSILKDDNISFENLVQATLLDLVDRKAILMEKEDNDYYLSLVNDSYLSDFEKAFVRMAFGDQKKLKTDQLFADYFFDSGIEKKLKKQYKGQELQRQVNQRGKEHLDKLERAFRNLTELVKNHIGTEGDNYYRSMTVKEKIYLGLANAFLVFIIIILFCLGFYVMAMANGRNLIIDIVLALIAIVGIYQMTKQTSKDLLQGVLTQEGQLARQPWDAFIHMLKDIDHFEKAEVESLVVWNRMLVYASMFGFAEQVEKYMILHGIQLEDKNLGHQYGSIHPFMYGMTNNLTSSSMAATNASHFSVSSGSSSGGFSGGGFSGGGGGGGGGAF
;
A
#
# COMPACT_ATOMS: atom_id res chain seq x y z
N MET A 1 4.01 -6.89 9.82
CA MET A 1 3.74 -5.46 10.07
C MET A 1 4.56 -4.52 9.20
N LYS A 2 5.92 -4.57 9.21
CA LYS A 2 6.76 -3.65 8.40
C LYS A 2 6.46 -3.70 6.89
N LYS A 3 6.18 -4.86 6.28
CA LYS A 3 5.85 -4.98 4.84
C LYS A 3 4.46 -4.43 4.50
N TRP A 4 3.48 -4.57 5.38
CA TRP A 4 2.14 -3.99 5.22
C TRP A 4 2.12 -2.49 5.51
N LEU A 5 2.93 -2.04 6.47
CA LEU A 5 3.18 -0.62 6.71
C LEU A 5 3.92 0.01 5.51
N PHE A 6 4.84 -0.73 4.89
CA PHE A 6 5.54 -0.29 3.67
C PHE A 6 4.60 -0.22 2.45
N LEU A 7 3.69 -1.18 2.29
CA LEU A 7 2.62 -1.11 1.28
C LEU A 7 1.64 0.05 1.56
N PHE A 8 1.35 0.33 2.83
CA PHE A 8 0.52 1.46 3.24
C PHE A 8 1.24 2.81 3.06
N ILE A 9 2.55 2.87 3.32
CA ILE A 9 3.40 4.05 3.05
C ILE A 9 3.59 4.23 1.54
N LEU A 10 3.73 3.15 0.77
CA LEU A 10 3.70 3.18 -0.70
C LEU A 10 2.34 3.66 -1.22
N PHE A 11 1.26 3.22 -0.59
CA PHE A 11 -0.10 3.68 -0.85
C PHE A 11 -0.27 5.19 -0.55
N LEU A 12 0.23 5.68 0.59
CA LEU A 12 0.27 7.10 0.93
C LEU A 12 1.24 7.89 0.03
N GLY A 13 2.36 7.28 -0.39
CA GLY A 13 3.33 7.87 -1.31
C GLY A 13 2.78 8.03 -2.73
N PHE A 14 1.89 7.16 -3.19
CA PHE A 14 1.16 7.33 -4.45
C PHE A 14 0.18 8.51 -4.42
N PHE A 15 -0.38 8.85 -3.27
CA PHE A 15 -1.22 10.03 -3.11
C PHE A 15 -0.43 11.35 -3.01
N GLY A 16 0.89 11.26 -2.81
CA GLY A 16 1.79 12.42 -2.68
C GLY A 16 2.56 12.80 -3.95
N GLN A 17 2.38 12.11 -5.07
CA GLN A 17 3.12 12.39 -6.30
C GLN A 17 2.25 13.03 -7.40
N ASN A 18 1.64 14.16 -7.10
CA ASN A 18 1.33 15.19 -8.10
C ASN A 18 2.03 16.50 -7.75
N ILE A 19 3.28 16.41 -7.35
CA ILE A 19 4.20 17.55 -7.34
C ILE A 19 5.24 17.29 -8.43
N LEU A 20 4.80 17.30 -9.69
CA LEU A 20 5.58 17.93 -10.73
C LEU A 20 5.30 19.41 -10.54
N ALA A 21 6.22 20.11 -9.92
CA ALA A 21 6.19 21.54 -9.79
C ALA A 21 5.94 22.12 -11.18
N SER A 22 4.79 22.74 -11.41
CA SER A 22 4.73 23.84 -12.34
C SER A 22 5.71 24.85 -11.78
N GLU A 23 6.66 25.30 -12.57
CA GLU A 23 7.64 26.31 -12.12
C GLU A 23 6.95 27.59 -11.63
N VAL A 24 5.63 27.74 -11.86
CA VAL A 24 4.80 28.89 -11.52
C VAL A 24 3.60 28.45 -10.68
N ASP A 25 3.45 29.02 -9.50
CA ASP A 25 2.32 28.79 -8.59
C ASP A 25 1.23 29.85 -8.81
N TYR A 26 0.03 29.42 -9.19
CA TYR A 26 -1.12 30.26 -9.48
C TYR A 26 -2.43 29.52 -9.33
N ARG A 27 -3.57 30.26 -9.34
CA ARG A 27 -4.92 29.70 -9.42
C ARG A 27 -5.76 30.48 -10.44
N ILE A 28 -6.81 29.84 -10.95
CA ILE A 28 -7.73 30.43 -11.93
C ILE A 28 -9.13 30.54 -11.29
N PRO A 29 -9.43 31.66 -10.61
CA PRO A 29 -10.71 31.84 -9.92
C PRO A 29 -11.89 32.02 -10.87
N LEU A 30 -11.68 32.53 -12.10
CA LEU A 30 -12.74 32.82 -13.03
C LEU A 30 -12.31 32.59 -14.49
N TYR A 31 -13.10 31.80 -15.18
CA TYR A 31 -13.08 31.64 -16.63
C TYR A 31 -14.43 32.03 -17.20
N GLU A 32 -14.44 32.94 -18.19
CA GLU A 32 -15.65 33.38 -18.89
C GLU A 32 -15.49 33.11 -20.40
N GLY A 33 -16.44 32.39 -20.98
CA GLY A 33 -16.53 32.10 -22.41
C GLY A 33 -17.74 32.76 -23.03
N PHE A 34 -17.55 33.51 -24.11
CA PHE A 34 -18.61 34.15 -24.85
C PHE A 34 -18.57 33.64 -26.30
N LEU A 35 -19.59 32.88 -26.69
CA LEU A 35 -19.73 32.35 -28.05
C LEU A 35 -20.88 33.06 -28.78
N THR A 36 -20.54 33.67 -29.91
CA THR A 36 -21.55 34.26 -30.80
C THR A 36 -21.48 33.56 -32.16
N VAL A 37 -22.53 32.84 -32.52
CA VAL A 37 -22.66 32.17 -33.82
C VAL A 37 -23.23 33.12 -34.84
N ASN A 38 -22.55 33.29 -35.99
CA ASN A 38 -22.94 34.16 -37.09
C ASN A 38 -23.75 33.42 -38.15
N GLU A 39 -24.48 34.15 -38.98
CA GLU A 39 -25.33 33.55 -40.02
C GLU A 39 -24.56 32.76 -41.10
N ASP A 40 -23.29 33.06 -41.32
CA ASP A 40 -22.42 32.36 -42.27
C ASP A 40 -21.78 31.07 -41.71
N ASN A 41 -22.25 30.62 -40.54
CA ASN A 41 -21.70 29.50 -39.77
C ASN A 41 -20.26 29.74 -39.27
N SER A 42 -19.79 30.99 -39.25
CA SER A 42 -18.64 31.39 -38.44
C SER A 42 -19.06 31.65 -37.00
N ALA A 43 -18.11 31.75 -36.10
CA ALA A 43 -18.38 32.15 -34.73
C ALA A 43 -17.24 32.99 -34.14
N ASP A 44 -17.59 33.96 -33.31
CA ASP A 44 -16.65 34.68 -32.46
C ASP A 44 -16.65 34.05 -31.09
N PHE A 45 -15.51 33.51 -30.69
CA PHE A 45 -15.31 32.93 -29.37
C PHE A 45 -14.36 33.79 -28.56
N ARG A 46 -14.86 34.45 -27.54
CA ARG A 46 -14.10 35.30 -26.63
C ARG A 46 -13.95 34.59 -25.31
N GLN A 47 -12.68 34.39 -24.90
CA GLN A 47 -12.28 33.82 -23.61
C GLN A 47 -11.74 34.95 -22.74
N GLU A 48 -12.18 34.99 -21.48
CA GLU A 48 -11.65 35.86 -20.44
C GLU A 48 -11.21 34.99 -19.27
N VAL A 49 -9.92 34.95 -19.01
CA VAL A 49 -9.33 34.08 -17.97
C VAL A 49 -8.63 34.94 -16.94
N THR A 50 -9.00 34.77 -15.69
CA THR A 50 -8.41 35.50 -14.57
C THR A 50 -7.48 34.58 -13.81
N TYR A 51 -6.21 34.98 -13.70
CA TYR A 51 -5.15 34.33 -12.94
C TYR A 51 -4.83 35.12 -11.69
N ILE A 52 -4.52 34.43 -10.59
CA ILE A 52 -3.94 35.03 -9.37
C ILE A 52 -2.67 34.25 -9.06
N PHE A 53 -1.54 34.94 -9.08
CA PHE A 53 -0.21 34.33 -8.94
C PHE A 53 0.24 34.33 -7.48
N SER A 54 0.92 33.24 -7.08
CA SER A 54 1.60 33.08 -5.81
C SER A 54 3.13 33.05 -5.96
N SER A 55 3.64 33.01 -7.18
CA SER A 55 5.04 33.11 -7.56
C SER A 55 5.26 34.06 -8.72
N ASP A 56 6.51 34.35 -9.07
CA ASP A 56 6.87 35.07 -10.29
C ASP A 56 6.52 34.24 -11.53
N TYR A 57 6.19 34.91 -12.63
CA TYR A 57 5.77 34.28 -13.87
C TYR A 57 6.26 35.07 -15.09
N ASN A 58 6.36 34.41 -16.26
CA ASN A 58 6.78 35.03 -17.52
C ASN A 58 5.62 35.28 -18.49
N GLY A 59 4.53 34.50 -18.37
CA GLY A 59 3.38 34.63 -19.25
C GLY A 59 2.31 33.59 -19.01
N GLN A 60 1.31 33.60 -19.87
CA GLN A 60 0.18 32.66 -19.89
C GLN A 60 0.04 32.06 -21.28
N TYR A 61 -0.56 30.91 -21.37
CA TYR A 61 -0.94 30.34 -22.65
C TYR A 61 -2.40 29.86 -22.65
N LEU A 62 -3.03 29.96 -23.82
CA LEU A 62 -4.35 29.42 -24.08
C LEU A 62 -4.28 28.58 -25.36
N SER A 63 -4.81 27.38 -25.34
CA SER A 63 -4.88 26.51 -26.53
C SER A 63 -6.34 26.31 -26.97
N LEU A 64 -6.50 26.13 -28.26
CA LEU A 64 -7.79 25.82 -28.89
C LEU A 64 -7.58 24.77 -29.98
N GLY A 65 -8.21 23.59 -29.80
CA GLY A 65 -8.04 22.44 -30.68
C GLY A 65 -9.06 22.35 -31.79
N LYS A 66 -8.70 21.62 -32.84
CA LYS A 66 -9.53 21.23 -33.95
C LYS A 66 -9.67 19.73 -34.14
N ALA A 67 -9.14 18.95 -33.17
CA ALA A 67 -9.16 17.49 -33.21
C ALA A 67 -10.54 16.91 -32.85
N GLY A 68 -10.78 15.66 -33.23
CA GLY A 68 -12.02 14.93 -32.95
C GLY A 68 -13.13 15.19 -33.97
N ASN A 69 -14.38 14.94 -33.58
CA ASN A 69 -15.54 15.03 -34.48
C ASN A 69 -16.02 16.47 -34.64
N MET A 70 -15.21 17.31 -35.26
CA MET A 70 -15.64 18.65 -35.67
C MET A 70 -16.35 18.58 -37.04
N PRO A 71 -17.27 19.54 -37.35
CA PRO A 71 -17.92 19.60 -38.66
C PRO A 71 -16.90 19.73 -39.79
N ASP A 72 -17.25 19.22 -40.96
CA ASP A 72 -16.42 19.36 -42.17
C ASP A 72 -16.16 20.85 -42.48
N GLY A 73 -14.90 21.18 -42.73
CA GLY A 73 -14.47 22.56 -42.96
C GLY A 73 -14.29 23.41 -41.71
N PHE A 74 -14.42 22.83 -40.50
CA PHE A 74 -14.12 23.56 -39.27
C PHE A 74 -12.70 24.10 -39.30
N GLY A 75 -12.54 25.34 -38.90
CA GLY A 75 -11.22 25.99 -38.83
C GLY A 75 -11.16 27.09 -37.77
N ILE A 76 -9.96 27.33 -37.30
CA ILE A 76 -9.63 28.40 -36.34
C ILE A 76 -8.76 29.41 -37.08
N ASP A 77 -9.14 30.71 -37.03
CA ASP A 77 -8.35 31.78 -37.62
C ASP A 77 -7.01 31.95 -36.85
N GLN A 78 -5.91 32.10 -37.60
CA GLN A 78 -4.57 32.24 -37.04
C GLN A 78 -4.23 33.63 -36.51
N ASN A 79 -5.19 34.56 -36.51
CA ASN A 79 -5.03 35.95 -36.03
C ASN A 79 -5.95 36.27 -34.83
N PRO A 80 -5.79 35.58 -33.67
CA PRO A 80 -6.59 35.87 -32.49
C PRO A 80 -6.27 37.29 -31.97
N GLN A 81 -7.32 37.99 -31.52
CA GLN A 81 -7.12 39.28 -30.86
C GLN A 81 -6.87 39.08 -29.38
N VAL A 82 -5.80 39.70 -28.83
CA VAL A 82 -5.36 39.54 -27.45
C VAL A 82 -5.42 40.88 -26.72
N GLN A 83 -5.91 40.87 -25.49
CA GLN A 83 -5.82 41.97 -24.53
C GLN A 83 -5.43 41.40 -23.16
N ALA A 84 -4.62 42.14 -22.42
CA ALA A 84 -4.25 41.77 -21.07
C ALA A 84 -4.47 42.90 -20.08
N TYR A 85 -4.86 42.54 -18.88
CA TYR A 85 -5.03 43.46 -17.76
C TYR A 85 -4.26 42.91 -16.55
N LYS A 86 -3.43 43.76 -15.95
CA LYS A 86 -2.68 43.47 -14.73
C LYS A 86 -3.18 44.38 -13.62
N ASN A 87 -3.65 43.80 -12.52
CA ASN A 87 -4.19 44.52 -11.37
C ASN A 87 -5.27 45.57 -11.76
N GLY A 88 -6.09 45.20 -12.77
CA GLY A 88 -7.18 46.03 -13.29
C GLY A 88 -6.77 47.06 -14.38
N GLN A 89 -5.49 47.26 -14.64
CA GLN A 89 -4.99 48.17 -15.67
C GLN A 89 -4.66 47.42 -16.96
N LYS A 90 -5.02 47.96 -18.10
CA LYS A 90 -4.66 47.41 -19.41
C LYS A 90 -3.15 47.52 -19.61
N VAL A 91 -2.52 46.40 -20.03
CA VAL A 91 -1.09 46.35 -20.32
C VAL A 91 -0.87 45.91 -21.77
N GLU A 92 0.23 46.42 -22.36
CA GLU A 92 0.67 45.93 -23.66
C GLU A 92 1.37 44.59 -23.50
N VAL A 93 1.06 43.66 -24.39
CA VAL A 93 1.64 42.31 -24.37
C VAL A 93 2.07 41.91 -25.76
N SER A 94 3.14 41.10 -25.84
CA SER A 94 3.50 40.37 -27.05
C SER A 94 2.86 38.98 -27.01
N SER A 95 2.48 38.47 -28.16
CA SER A 95 1.93 37.11 -28.23
C SER A 95 2.51 36.34 -29.41
N PHE A 96 2.57 35.02 -29.26
CA PHE A 96 3.05 34.11 -30.28
C PHE A 96 2.05 32.96 -30.42
N LEU A 97 1.60 32.71 -31.66
CA LEU A 97 0.73 31.60 -31.99
C LEU A 97 1.56 30.40 -32.48
N GLU A 98 1.52 29.31 -31.76
CA GLU A 98 2.17 28.03 -32.07
C GLU A 98 1.15 27.10 -32.70
N ASP A 99 1.48 26.54 -33.87
CA ASP A 99 0.65 25.49 -34.52
C ASP A 99 1.03 24.13 -33.93
N LEU A 100 0.07 23.45 -33.31
CA LEU A 100 0.23 22.14 -32.71
C LEU A 100 -0.15 20.98 -33.65
N GLY A 101 -0.52 21.31 -34.91
CA GLY A 101 -1.03 20.33 -35.89
C GLY A 101 -2.54 20.09 -35.74
N ASP A 102 -3.00 19.73 -34.57
CA ASP A 102 -4.40 19.49 -34.20
C ASP A 102 -5.07 20.69 -33.48
N GLY A 103 -4.45 21.85 -33.50
CA GLY A 103 -4.92 23.06 -32.87
C GLY A 103 -3.84 24.13 -32.80
N TYR A 104 -4.12 25.17 -32.00
CA TYR A 104 -3.21 26.28 -31.79
C TYR A 104 -3.02 26.56 -30.31
N ARG A 105 -1.77 26.93 -29.93
CA ARG A 105 -1.44 27.47 -28.60
C ARG A 105 -1.00 28.92 -28.73
N LEU A 106 -1.73 29.80 -28.09
CA LEU A 106 -1.40 31.21 -28.01
C LEU A 106 -0.62 31.47 -26.72
N LYS A 107 0.66 31.79 -26.83
CA LYS A 107 1.48 32.27 -25.72
C LYS A 107 1.38 33.78 -25.62
N VAL A 108 1.09 34.28 -24.43
CA VAL A 108 0.99 35.71 -24.10
C VAL A 108 2.07 36.04 -23.10
N TYR A 109 3.06 36.82 -23.52
CA TYR A 109 4.18 37.21 -22.69
C TYR A 109 3.81 38.44 -21.86
N ASN A 110 3.73 38.24 -20.56
CA ASN A 110 3.26 39.21 -19.60
C ASN A 110 3.88 38.91 -18.22
N SER A 111 5.20 39.13 -18.10
CA SER A 111 5.95 38.83 -16.88
C SER A 111 5.47 39.65 -15.68
N GLY A 112 5.51 39.05 -14.49
CA GLY A 112 5.11 39.69 -13.25
C GLY A 112 5.55 38.95 -12.02
N GLN A 113 5.00 39.34 -10.87
CA GLN A 113 5.42 38.88 -9.54
C GLN A 113 4.28 38.18 -8.80
N ALA A 114 4.63 37.52 -7.72
CA ALA A 114 3.67 37.00 -6.77
C ALA A 114 2.65 38.09 -6.37
N THR A 115 1.39 37.69 -6.13
CA THR A 115 0.23 38.53 -5.82
C THR A 115 -0.41 39.28 -7.00
N ASP A 116 0.16 39.23 -8.18
CA ASP A 116 -0.47 39.84 -9.36
C ASP A 116 -1.79 39.13 -9.71
N LYS A 117 -2.82 39.95 -10.06
CA LYS A 117 -4.05 39.50 -10.67
C LYS A 117 -4.03 39.83 -12.14
N VAL A 118 -3.97 38.83 -12.99
CA VAL A 118 -3.88 38.99 -14.44
C VAL A 118 -5.17 38.48 -15.08
N LYS A 119 -5.76 39.30 -15.97
CA LYS A 119 -6.90 38.90 -16.82
C LYS A 119 -6.43 38.90 -18.27
N ILE A 120 -6.47 37.75 -18.92
CA ILE A 120 -6.20 37.58 -20.34
C ILE A 120 -7.54 37.48 -21.07
N VAL A 121 -7.70 38.27 -22.13
CA VAL A 121 -8.87 38.26 -23.01
C VAL A 121 -8.40 37.88 -24.40
N VAL A 122 -8.92 36.79 -24.94
CA VAL A 122 -8.61 36.33 -26.31
C VAL A 122 -9.88 36.17 -27.09
N THR A 123 -9.94 36.72 -28.29
CA THR A 123 -11.04 36.51 -29.23
C THR A 123 -10.57 35.71 -30.43
N TRP A 124 -11.11 34.52 -30.57
CA TRP A 124 -10.88 33.60 -31.68
C TRP A 124 -12.00 33.74 -32.71
N LYS A 125 -11.68 33.63 -33.98
CA LYS A 125 -12.66 33.45 -35.04
C LYS A 125 -12.67 32.00 -35.48
N LEU A 126 -13.85 31.40 -35.44
CA LEU A 126 -14.09 30.01 -35.83
C LEU A 126 -14.89 29.95 -37.10
N ARG A 127 -14.63 28.95 -37.95
CA ARG A 127 -15.36 28.71 -39.20
C ARG A 127 -16.01 27.34 -39.14
N HIS A 128 -17.23 27.22 -39.71
CA HIS A 128 -17.99 25.97 -39.77
C HIS A 128 -18.11 25.28 -38.41
N LEU A 129 -18.58 26.01 -37.39
CA LEU A 129 -18.70 25.49 -36.03
C LEU A 129 -19.90 24.56 -35.85
N LEU A 130 -21.00 24.79 -36.57
CA LEU A 130 -22.23 24.01 -36.47
C LEU A 130 -22.38 23.04 -37.63
N THR A 131 -22.94 21.87 -37.34
CA THR A 131 -23.47 20.97 -38.36
C THR A 131 -24.92 21.33 -38.60
N LYS A 132 -25.25 21.76 -39.84
CA LYS A 132 -26.63 22.14 -40.23
C LYS A 132 -27.38 20.94 -40.79
N TYR A 133 -28.52 20.61 -40.20
CA TYR A 133 -29.49 19.61 -40.67
C TYR A 133 -30.74 20.29 -41.22
N GLN A 134 -31.70 19.50 -41.75
CA GLN A 134 -32.94 20.08 -42.30
C GLN A 134 -33.77 20.82 -41.24
N ASP A 135 -33.82 20.27 -40.02
CA ASP A 135 -34.66 20.79 -38.92
C ASP A 135 -33.88 21.65 -37.93
N ILE A 136 -32.62 21.29 -37.62
CA ILE A 136 -31.81 21.97 -36.60
C ILE A 136 -30.37 22.23 -37.05
N ALA A 137 -29.70 23.17 -36.39
CA ALA A 137 -28.24 23.36 -36.44
C ALA A 137 -27.63 22.97 -35.10
N VAL A 138 -26.70 22.04 -35.13
CA VAL A 138 -26.14 21.38 -33.92
C VAL A 138 -24.74 21.88 -33.61
N LEU A 139 -24.52 22.27 -32.37
CA LEU A 139 -23.20 22.46 -31.76
C LEU A 139 -22.79 21.19 -30.99
N ASN A 140 -21.61 20.69 -31.28
CA ASN A 140 -20.99 19.62 -30.46
C ASN A 140 -19.51 19.94 -30.27
N TRP A 141 -19.16 20.62 -29.17
CA TRP A 141 -17.89 21.29 -29.02
C TRP A 141 -17.35 21.24 -27.59
N LYS A 142 -16.03 21.03 -27.44
CA LYS A 142 -15.29 20.97 -26.18
C LYS A 142 -14.34 22.16 -26.04
N PRO A 143 -14.76 23.32 -25.53
CA PRO A 143 -13.88 24.48 -25.34
C PRO A 143 -12.92 24.35 -24.14
N ILE A 144 -13.12 23.39 -23.26
CA ILE A 144 -12.28 23.13 -22.09
C ILE A 144 -11.95 21.63 -22.05
N SER A 145 -10.67 21.27 -22.00
CA SER A 145 -10.24 19.87 -21.93
C SER A 145 -8.90 19.65 -21.21
N ASP A 146 -7.96 20.58 -21.29
CA ASP A 146 -6.57 20.39 -20.87
C ASP A 146 -6.02 21.68 -20.23
N TRP A 147 -6.44 21.94 -19.01
CA TRP A 147 -6.00 23.08 -18.22
C TRP A 147 -5.05 22.58 -17.13
N ASP A 148 -3.91 23.28 -16.94
CA ASP A 148 -2.94 22.93 -15.91
C ASP A 148 -3.54 23.04 -14.51
N GLU A 149 -4.43 24.02 -14.28
CA GLU A 149 -5.08 24.26 -13.00
C GLU A 149 -6.60 24.13 -13.08
N THR A 150 -7.20 23.80 -11.93
CA THR A 150 -8.66 23.75 -11.79
C THR A 150 -9.27 25.14 -12.00
N LEU A 151 -10.23 25.25 -12.92
CA LEU A 151 -11.03 26.45 -13.09
C LEU A 151 -12.08 26.52 -11.96
N GLU A 152 -11.91 27.44 -11.01
CA GLU A 152 -12.78 27.51 -9.81
C GLU A 152 -14.23 27.85 -10.17
N THR A 153 -14.41 28.82 -11.07
CA THR A 153 -15.73 29.23 -11.61
C THR A 153 -15.63 29.36 -13.12
N VAL A 154 -16.53 28.72 -13.81
CA VAL A 154 -16.69 28.80 -15.28
C VAL A 154 -18.07 29.36 -15.59
N HIS A 155 -18.11 30.37 -16.44
CA HIS A 155 -19.34 30.97 -16.98
C HIS A 155 -19.25 31.00 -18.50
N PHE A 156 -20.29 30.51 -19.19
CA PHE A 156 -20.44 30.61 -20.64
C PHE A 156 -21.71 31.33 -20.98
N ALA A 157 -21.60 32.30 -21.88
CA ALA A 157 -22.75 32.96 -22.55
C ALA A 157 -22.70 32.56 -24.03
N ILE A 158 -23.72 31.85 -24.48
CA ILE A 158 -23.83 31.31 -25.85
C ILE A 158 -25.03 31.95 -26.53
N LYS A 159 -24.83 32.56 -27.69
CA LYS A 159 -25.89 33.18 -28.48
C LYS A 159 -25.67 33.02 -29.98
N SER A 160 -26.73 33.16 -30.77
CA SER A 160 -26.68 33.31 -32.21
C SER A 160 -26.99 34.74 -32.62
N GLN A 161 -26.38 35.23 -33.70
CA GLN A 161 -26.63 36.55 -34.25
C GLN A 161 -28.10 36.69 -34.68
N LYS A 162 -28.65 35.64 -35.32
CA LYS A 162 -30.05 35.53 -35.67
C LYS A 162 -30.82 34.84 -34.55
N THR A 163 -31.94 35.40 -34.11
CA THR A 163 -32.78 34.82 -33.08
C THR A 163 -33.35 33.47 -33.52
N SER A 164 -33.20 32.44 -32.72
CA SER A 164 -33.81 31.12 -32.89
C SER A 164 -35.17 31.07 -32.20
N GLN A 165 -36.14 30.35 -32.78
CA GLN A 165 -37.43 30.10 -32.13
C GLN A 165 -37.30 29.07 -31.00
N GLU A 166 -36.48 28.06 -31.23
CA GLU A 166 -36.09 27.03 -30.25
C GLU A 166 -34.58 26.93 -30.18
N GLN A 167 -34.07 26.87 -28.97
CA GLN A 167 -32.69 26.46 -28.70
C GLN A 167 -32.59 25.75 -27.37
N GLU A 168 -31.82 24.69 -27.37
CA GLU A 168 -31.47 23.94 -26.17
C GLU A 168 -29.96 23.71 -26.11
N MET A 169 -29.37 23.78 -24.92
CA MET A 169 -27.96 23.56 -24.70
C MET A 169 -27.77 22.67 -23.50
N TYR A 170 -26.99 21.61 -23.68
CA TYR A 170 -26.53 20.71 -22.65
C TYR A 170 -25.04 20.94 -22.39
N LEU A 171 -24.66 20.94 -21.11
CA LEU A 171 -23.30 21.04 -20.64
C LEU A 171 -22.92 19.72 -20.00
N HIS A 172 -21.94 19.00 -20.56
CA HIS A 172 -21.44 17.75 -20.06
C HIS A 172 -20.06 17.93 -19.40
N ARG A 173 -19.87 17.32 -18.21
CA ARG A 173 -18.66 17.42 -17.39
C ARG A 173 -18.10 16.06 -16.98
N GLY A 174 -18.47 15.01 -17.64
CA GLY A 174 -18.19 13.66 -17.22
C GLY A 174 -19.36 13.00 -16.49
N TYR A 175 -19.30 11.67 -16.39
CA TYR A 175 -20.40 10.88 -15.81
C TYR A 175 -20.64 11.15 -14.31
N PHE A 176 -19.69 11.77 -13.60
CA PHE A 176 -19.76 11.94 -12.15
C PHE A 176 -19.94 13.40 -11.70
N SER A 177 -19.89 14.32 -12.62
CA SER A 177 -20.12 15.74 -12.34
C SER A 177 -21.49 16.15 -12.86
N PRO A 178 -22.24 16.97 -12.13
CA PRO A 178 -23.53 17.43 -12.59
C PRO A 178 -23.35 18.24 -13.88
N GLY A 179 -24.05 17.84 -14.93
CA GLY A 179 -24.24 18.64 -16.14
C GLY A 179 -25.26 19.75 -15.90
N ALA A 180 -25.43 20.60 -16.89
CA ALA A 180 -26.47 21.58 -16.92
C ALA A 180 -27.27 21.47 -18.22
N HIS A 181 -28.52 21.90 -18.19
CA HIS A 181 -29.39 21.94 -19.36
C HIS A 181 -30.21 23.23 -19.30
N GLU A 182 -30.10 24.01 -20.35
CA GLU A 182 -30.80 25.30 -20.46
C GLU A 182 -31.55 25.43 -21.79
N LYS A 183 -32.67 26.08 -21.73
CA LYS A 183 -33.50 26.44 -22.89
C LYS A 183 -33.67 27.95 -22.94
N GLY A 184 -33.60 28.53 -24.12
CA GLY A 184 -33.74 29.97 -24.26
C GLY A 184 -34.13 30.38 -25.66
N LYS A 185 -34.34 31.70 -25.90
CA LYS A 185 -34.63 32.24 -27.22
C LYS A 185 -33.49 33.07 -27.79
N ASN A 186 -32.73 33.77 -26.98
CA ASN A 186 -31.70 34.71 -27.44
C ASN A 186 -30.29 34.31 -26.99
N GLN A 187 -30.12 34.15 -25.69
CA GLN A 187 -28.84 33.80 -25.08
C GLN A 187 -29.06 32.69 -24.04
N ILE A 188 -28.12 31.79 -23.96
CA ILE A 188 -28.04 30.74 -22.93
C ILE A 188 -26.83 31.04 -22.07
N ASP A 189 -27.03 31.13 -20.77
CA ASP A 189 -25.99 31.32 -19.76
C ASP A 189 -25.83 30.03 -18.96
N MET A 190 -24.64 29.45 -19.01
CA MET A 190 -24.32 28.20 -18.30
C MET A 190 -23.17 28.41 -17.33
N ARG A 191 -23.26 27.80 -16.16
CA ARG A 191 -22.24 27.91 -15.10
C ARG A 191 -21.79 26.55 -14.62
N ALA A 192 -20.50 26.46 -14.28
CA ALA A 192 -19.90 25.32 -13.64
C ALA A 192 -18.87 25.78 -12.61
N SER A 193 -18.62 24.98 -11.59
CA SER A 193 -17.61 25.27 -10.56
C SER A 193 -16.64 24.11 -10.43
N LYS A 194 -15.38 24.42 -10.08
CA LYS A 194 -14.32 23.43 -9.91
C LYS A 194 -14.19 22.50 -11.12
N VAL A 195 -13.97 23.08 -12.30
CA VAL A 195 -13.80 22.34 -13.54
C VAL A 195 -12.33 21.98 -13.70
N SER A 196 -12.04 20.69 -13.60
CA SER A 196 -10.77 20.09 -14.01
C SER A 196 -11.10 19.00 -15.02
N GLY A 197 -10.50 19.05 -16.20
CA GLY A 197 -10.82 18.16 -17.31
C GLY A 197 -11.86 18.72 -18.29
N VAL A 198 -12.65 17.81 -18.89
CA VAL A 198 -13.49 18.15 -20.05
C VAL A 198 -14.78 18.87 -19.67
N LEU A 199 -15.08 19.92 -20.43
CA LEU A 199 -16.38 20.56 -20.47
C LEU A 199 -16.82 20.63 -21.92
N GLU A 200 -17.97 19.99 -22.23
CA GLU A 200 -18.51 19.80 -23.57
C GLU A 200 -19.88 20.41 -23.66
N PHE A 201 -20.12 21.21 -24.73
CA PHE A 201 -21.42 21.72 -25.09
C PHE A 201 -22.02 20.89 -26.22
N HIS A 202 -23.22 20.38 -26.01
CA HIS A 202 -24.03 19.74 -27.03
C HIS A 202 -25.38 20.41 -27.06
N GLY A 203 -25.68 21.08 -28.15
CA GLY A 203 -26.91 21.87 -28.24
C GLY A 203 -27.37 22.08 -29.66
N TYR A 204 -28.56 22.67 -29.80
CA TYR A 204 -29.11 22.98 -31.10
C TYR A 204 -29.88 24.29 -31.12
N TRP A 205 -30.02 24.83 -32.31
CA TRP A 205 -30.89 25.95 -32.73
C TRP A 205 -31.72 25.52 -33.91
N ASP A 206 -32.74 26.32 -34.28
CA ASP A 206 -33.39 26.20 -35.58
C ASP A 206 -32.38 26.24 -36.71
N SER A 207 -32.54 25.38 -37.73
CA SER A 207 -31.61 25.34 -38.87
C SER A 207 -31.50 26.68 -39.62
N SER A 208 -32.50 27.57 -39.48
CA SER A 208 -32.54 28.87 -40.13
C SER A 208 -31.53 29.89 -39.58
N ILE A 209 -30.90 29.63 -38.43
CA ILE A 209 -29.91 30.58 -37.86
C ILE A 209 -28.64 30.68 -38.70
N VAL A 210 -28.29 29.63 -39.45
CA VAL A 210 -27.12 29.63 -40.32
C VAL A 210 -27.50 29.39 -41.78
N LYS A 211 -26.78 30.06 -42.68
CA LYS A 211 -26.88 29.89 -44.14
C LYS A 211 -26.07 28.65 -44.57
N GLY A 212 -26.24 28.22 -45.80
CA GLY A 212 -25.54 27.12 -46.41
C GLY A 212 -26.38 25.86 -46.57
N MET A 213 -25.81 24.85 -47.20
CA MET A 213 -26.48 23.55 -47.42
C MET A 213 -26.66 22.81 -46.11
N ALA A 214 -27.79 22.14 -45.94
CA ALA A 214 -28.08 21.27 -44.83
C ALA A 214 -27.79 19.80 -45.21
N GLU A 215 -27.37 19.02 -44.23
CA GLU A 215 -27.39 17.56 -44.30
C GLU A 215 -28.82 17.08 -44.61
N ASN A 216 -28.96 16.15 -45.57
CA ASN A 216 -30.26 15.69 -46.04
C ASN A 216 -30.97 14.73 -45.07
N GLN A 217 -31.10 15.16 -43.80
CA GLN A 217 -31.79 14.41 -42.75
C GLN A 217 -32.32 15.32 -41.66
N ASN A 218 -33.42 14.88 -41.02
CA ASN A 218 -33.91 15.46 -39.78
C ASN A 218 -33.12 14.84 -38.61
N TYR A 219 -32.55 15.65 -37.73
CA TYR A 219 -31.65 15.20 -36.69
C TYR A 219 -32.18 15.39 -35.26
N LEU A 220 -33.19 16.23 -35.04
CA LEU A 220 -33.75 16.49 -33.72
C LEU A 220 -34.17 15.22 -32.94
N PRO A 221 -34.83 14.22 -33.57
CA PRO A 221 -35.17 12.98 -32.87
C PRO A 221 -33.92 12.21 -32.41
N LYS A 222 -32.86 12.17 -33.24
CA LYS A 222 -31.60 11.52 -32.92
C LYS A 222 -30.85 12.28 -31.82
N PHE A 223 -30.84 13.62 -31.88
CA PHE A 223 -30.28 14.50 -30.86
C PHE A 223 -30.92 14.20 -29.50
N LYS A 224 -32.24 14.24 -29.38
CA LYS A 224 -32.96 13.95 -28.13
C LYS A 224 -32.69 12.56 -27.59
N LYS A 225 -32.68 11.54 -28.47
CA LYS A 225 -32.33 10.17 -28.07
C LYS A 225 -30.91 10.06 -27.53
N THR A 226 -29.94 10.79 -28.10
CA THR A 226 -28.55 10.83 -27.62
C THR A 226 -28.51 11.43 -26.21
N GLU A 227 -29.18 12.58 -26.00
CA GLU A 227 -29.23 13.23 -24.68
C GLU A 227 -29.91 12.36 -23.61
N GLU A 228 -31.02 11.69 -23.95
CA GLU A 228 -31.67 10.73 -23.08
C GLU A 228 -30.72 9.57 -22.69
N ALA A 229 -29.96 9.05 -23.66
CA ALA A 229 -28.99 7.97 -23.42
C ALA A 229 -27.84 8.46 -22.51
N ILE A 230 -27.31 9.67 -22.75
CA ILE A 230 -26.27 10.28 -21.90
C ILE A 230 -26.81 10.46 -20.47
N ALA A 231 -28.00 11.03 -20.31
CA ALA A 231 -28.63 11.24 -19.01
C ALA A 231 -28.86 9.92 -18.25
N LYS A 232 -29.34 8.87 -18.97
CA LYS A 232 -29.52 7.51 -18.41
C LYS A 232 -28.20 6.92 -17.96
N ASN A 233 -27.15 6.99 -18.80
CA ASN A 233 -25.83 6.44 -18.49
C ASN A 233 -25.16 7.20 -17.33
N THR A 234 -25.29 8.51 -17.29
CA THR A 234 -24.81 9.37 -16.20
C THR A 234 -25.48 8.98 -14.87
N ARG A 235 -26.81 8.81 -14.89
CA ARG A 235 -27.56 8.38 -13.71
C ARG A 235 -27.13 6.98 -13.25
N LEU A 236 -26.96 6.03 -14.20
CA LEU A 236 -26.49 4.68 -13.90
C LEU A 236 -25.08 4.71 -13.31
N ALA A 237 -24.16 5.45 -13.92
CA ALA A 237 -22.78 5.56 -13.44
C ALA A 237 -22.73 6.17 -12.02
N ASN A 238 -23.50 7.23 -11.77
CA ASN A 238 -23.61 7.81 -10.44
C ASN A 238 -24.20 6.84 -9.42
N ASN A 239 -25.23 6.06 -9.78
CA ASN A 239 -25.81 5.06 -8.89
C ASN A 239 -24.84 3.94 -8.59
N ILE A 240 -24.06 3.47 -9.58
CA ILE A 240 -23.03 2.46 -9.38
C ILE A 240 -22.00 2.96 -8.35
N VAL A 241 -21.45 4.15 -8.58
CA VAL A 241 -20.36 4.69 -7.73
C VAL A 241 -20.85 5.08 -6.34
N ASN A 242 -22.06 5.64 -6.22
CA ASN A 242 -22.54 6.18 -4.95
C ASN A 242 -23.32 5.16 -4.09
N TYR A 243 -23.87 4.09 -4.68
CA TYR A 243 -24.73 3.15 -3.97
C TYR A 243 -24.35 1.68 -4.21
N TYR A 244 -24.29 1.22 -5.48
CA TYR A 244 -24.16 -0.22 -5.77
C TYR A 244 -22.81 -0.79 -5.36
N ILE A 245 -21.74 -0.04 -5.49
CA ILE A 245 -20.41 -0.46 -5.02
C ILE A 245 -20.43 -0.72 -3.51
N TYR A 246 -21.09 0.12 -2.72
CA TYR A 246 -21.17 -0.08 -1.27
C TYR A 246 -22.04 -1.29 -0.88
N ILE A 247 -23.09 -1.58 -1.65
CA ILE A 247 -23.88 -2.82 -1.46
C ILE A 247 -22.98 -4.03 -1.70
N VAL A 248 -22.17 -4.01 -2.76
CA VAL A 248 -21.21 -5.09 -3.06
C VAL A 248 -20.15 -5.20 -1.96
N VAL A 249 -19.59 -4.08 -1.49
CA VAL A 249 -18.63 -4.08 -0.38
C VAL A 249 -19.23 -4.65 0.89
N ALA A 250 -20.46 -4.26 1.25
CA ALA A 250 -21.16 -4.80 2.41
C ALA A 250 -21.38 -6.31 2.29
N LEU A 251 -21.81 -6.79 1.10
CA LEU A 251 -21.97 -8.23 0.84
C LEU A 251 -20.63 -8.98 0.97
N LEU A 252 -19.55 -8.42 0.48
CA LEU A 252 -18.22 -9.03 0.61
C LEU A 252 -17.77 -9.10 2.08
N PHE A 253 -18.05 -8.09 2.91
CA PHE A 253 -17.81 -8.17 4.36
C PHE A 253 -18.62 -9.29 5.02
N LEU A 254 -19.90 -9.44 4.66
CA LEU A 254 -20.73 -10.51 5.17
C LEU A 254 -20.20 -11.90 4.77
N LEU A 255 -19.77 -12.05 3.50
CA LEU A 255 -19.16 -13.30 3.02
C LEU A 255 -17.83 -13.60 3.71
N ALA A 256 -16.99 -12.59 3.92
CA ALA A 256 -15.74 -12.75 4.67
C ALA A 256 -16.00 -13.19 6.11
N GLY A 257 -16.96 -12.54 6.80
CA GLY A 257 -17.37 -12.89 8.15
C GLY A 257 -17.98 -14.30 8.24
N PHE A 258 -18.77 -14.70 7.25
CA PHE A 258 -19.35 -16.05 7.18
C PHE A 258 -18.27 -17.12 6.98
N CYS A 259 -17.35 -16.93 6.04
CA CYS A 259 -16.22 -17.84 5.84
C CYS A 259 -15.35 -17.95 7.09
N TRP A 260 -15.09 -16.82 7.76
CA TRP A 260 -14.37 -16.79 9.03
C TRP A 260 -15.10 -17.55 10.14
N TYR A 261 -16.43 -17.41 10.23
CA TYR A 261 -17.25 -18.17 11.18
C TYR A 261 -17.16 -19.68 10.91
N LEU A 262 -17.26 -20.10 9.64
CA LEU A 262 -17.13 -21.52 9.26
C LEU A 262 -15.72 -22.06 9.61
N PHE A 263 -14.67 -21.28 9.37
CA PHE A 263 -13.31 -21.63 9.77
C PHE A 263 -13.23 -21.83 11.29
N LYS A 264 -13.69 -20.85 12.07
CA LYS A 264 -13.66 -20.95 13.55
C LYS A 264 -14.46 -22.14 14.08
N LYS A 265 -15.57 -22.48 13.44
CA LYS A 265 -16.40 -23.63 13.82
C LYS A 265 -15.72 -24.96 13.49
N SER A 266 -14.90 -25.02 12.42
CA SER A 266 -14.24 -26.26 11.99
C SER A 266 -12.94 -26.55 12.75
N VAL A 267 -12.28 -25.51 13.26
CA VAL A 267 -11.03 -25.64 14.01
C VAL A 267 -11.33 -25.77 15.50
N PHE A 268 -10.88 -26.89 16.09
CA PHE A 268 -10.94 -27.05 17.54
C PHE A 268 -10.09 -25.95 18.21
N ARG A 269 -10.67 -25.27 19.18
CA ARG A 269 -9.99 -24.24 19.95
C ARG A 269 -9.85 -24.68 21.40
N TYR A 270 -8.61 -24.75 21.83
CA TYR A 270 -8.26 -25.01 23.21
C TYR A 270 -8.78 -23.88 24.10
N SER A 271 -9.54 -24.23 25.15
CA SER A 271 -9.90 -23.30 26.21
C SER A 271 -8.74 -23.25 27.19
N ASN A 272 -7.99 -22.17 27.16
CA ASN A 272 -6.87 -21.96 28.08
C ASN A 272 -7.44 -21.76 29.49
N HIS A 273 -7.16 -22.69 30.41
CA HIS A 273 -7.51 -22.54 31.82
C HIS A 273 -6.53 -21.52 32.44
N LYS A 274 -6.85 -20.24 32.30
CA LYS A 274 -5.99 -19.12 32.71
C LYS A 274 -5.64 -19.10 34.21
N ASP A 275 -6.33 -19.87 35.02
CA ASP A 275 -6.18 -19.88 36.47
C ASP A 275 -5.29 -21.04 36.96
N GLU A 276 -4.94 -22.01 36.10
CA GLU A 276 -4.07 -23.11 36.47
C GLU A 276 -2.60 -22.69 36.40
N ARG A 277 -1.85 -22.94 37.48
CA ARG A 277 -0.41 -22.70 37.60
C ARG A 277 0.27 -23.98 38.06
N LEU A 278 1.34 -24.34 37.36
CA LEU A 278 2.15 -25.49 37.73
C LEU A 278 3.53 -25.01 38.20
N TYR A 279 3.85 -25.27 39.43
CA TYR A 279 5.12 -24.88 40.06
C TYR A 279 6.26 -25.87 39.85
N ALA A 280 5.99 -27.03 39.29
CA ALA A 280 6.99 -28.05 38.93
C ALA A 280 7.19 -28.10 37.42
N LEU A 281 8.35 -28.53 36.98
CA LEU A 281 8.62 -28.81 35.57
C LEU A 281 7.72 -29.95 35.08
N PRO A 282 6.99 -29.79 33.97
CA PRO A 282 6.18 -30.88 33.41
C PRO A 282 7.00 -32.12 33.03
N CYS A 283 8.16 -31.91 32.44
CA CYS A 283 9.19 -32.96 32.22
C CYS A 283 10.55 -32.31 31.99
N ASP A 284 11.61 -33.08 32.19
CA ASP A 284 12.99 -32.64 31.99
C ASP A 284 13.58 -33.26 30.70
N GLN A 285 13.42 -32.51 29.59
CA GLN A 285 13.96 -32.87 28.26
C GLN A 285 14.65 -31.64 27.64
N ALA A 286 15.49 -31.88 26.62
CA ALA A 286 16.16 -30.79 25.94
C ALA A 286 15.14 -29.77 25.32
N PRO A 287 15.44 -28.45 25.35
CA PRO A 287 14.53 -27.43 24.81
C PRO A 287 14.07 -27.65 23.35
N LEU A 288 14.98 -28.10 22.48
CA LEU A 288 14.65 -28.45 21.09
C LEU A 288 13.65 -29.61 21.00
N VAL A 289 13.73 -30.59 21.90
CA VAL A 289 12.77 -31.71 21.96
C VAL A 289 11.41 -31.23 22.41
N ILE A 290 11.33 -30.41 23.46
CA ILE A 290 10.08 -29.84 23.95
C ILE A 290 9.44 -28.93 22.88
N ALA A 291 10.23 -28.07 22.25
CA ALA A 291 9.73 -27.19 21.17
C ALA A 291 9.09 -28.02 20.05
N GLN A 292 9.74 -29.08 19.60
CA GLN A 292 9.24 -29.87 18.48
C GLN A 292 8.09 -30.81 18.87
N LYS A 293 8.22 -31.53 20.02
CA LYS A 293 7.24 -32.52 20.49
C LYS A 293 5.94 -31.85 20.98
N ILE A 294 6.05 -30.87 21.88
CA ILE A 294 4.90 -30.27 22.57
C ILE A 294 4.32 -29.07 21.83
N PHE A 295 5.16 -28.25 21.22
CA PHE A 295 4.72 -27.01 20.54
C PHE A 295 4.75 -27.13 19.01
N HIS A 296 5.26 -28.24 18.46
CA HIS A 296 5.43 -28.48 17.02
C HIS A 296 6.19 -27.34 16.33
N LEU A 297 7.17 -26.79 17.06
CA LEU A 297 8.08 -25.72 16.62
C LEU A 297 9.51 -26.24 16.54
N ASP A 298 10.24 -25.75 15.57
CA ASP A 298 11.66 -26.02 15.36
C ASP A 298 12.37 -24.76 14.82
N LEU A 299 13.70 -24.78 14.76
CA LEU A 299 14.49 -23.64 14.30
C LEU A 299 14.24 -23.30 12.82
N GLN A 300 13.80 -24.26 12.00
CA GLN A 300 13.43 -24.00 10.60
C GLN A 300 12.13 -23.19 10.53
N LYS A 301 11.09 -23.59 11.27
CA LYS A 301 9.82 -22.87 11.34
C LYS A 301 9.94 -21.47 11.95
N LEU A 302 10.81 -21.33 12.94
CA LEU A 302 11.06 -20.07 13.66
C LEU A 302 12.07 -19.17 12.96
N ASN A 303 12.71 -19.62 11.87
CA ASN A 303 13.74 -18.86 11.16
C ASN A 303 13.24 -17.46 10.76
N PRO A 304 13.90 -16.37 11.23
CA PRO A 304 13.48 -15.00 10.98
C PRO A 304 13.41 -14.60 9.50
N SER A 305 14.20 -15.30 8.65
CA SER A 305 14.22 -15.02 7.20
C SER A 305 13.00 -15.55 6.45
N GLN A 306 12.36 -16.58 6.97
CA GLN A 306 11.27 -17.29 6.27
C GLN A 306 9.91 -17.10 6.94
N SER A 307 9.87 -16.93 8.26
CA SER A 307 8.60 -16.87 9.01
C SER A 307 8.14 -15.46 9.25
N ILE A 308 6.97 -15.12 8.65
CA ILE A 308 6.17 -13.95 9.00
C ILE A 308 5.33 -14.24 10.25
N LEU A 309 5.06 -15.52 10.49
CA LEU A 309 4.24 -16.02 11.59
C LEU A 309 5.11 -16.18 12.83
N LYS A 310 4.60 -15.74 13.97
CA LYS A 310 5.29 -15.82 15.25
C LYS A 310 4.43 -16.59 16.25
N ASP A 311 5.05 -17.37 17.11
CA ASP A 311 4.46 -17.81 18.37
C ASP A 311 4.69 -16.71 19.41
N ASP A 312 3.70 -16.47 20.30
CA ASP A 312 3.83 -15.42 21.30
C ASP A 312 4.80 -15.82 22.45
N ASN A 313 5.07 -17.13 22.62
CA ASN A 313 5.83 -17.66 23.75
C ASN A 313 7.23 -18.16 23.36
N ILE A 314 7.44 -18.67 22.13
CA ILE A 314 8.72 -19.23 21.70
C ILE A 314 9.21 -18.48 20.47
N SER A 315 10.35 -17.79 20.59
CA SER A 315 11.04 -17.16 19.48
C SER A 315 12.26 -17.99 19.06
N PHE A 316 12.80 -17.68 17.86
CA PHE A 316 14.04 -18.28 17.39
C PHE A 316 15.19 -18.05 18.39
N GLU A 317 15.34 -16.81 18.82
CA GLU A 317 16.37 -16.37 19.75
C GLU A 317 16.26 -17.13 21.08
N ASN A 318 15.06 -17.19 21.64
CA ASN A 318 14.79 -17.84 22.92
C ASN A 318 15.11 -19.34 22.87
N LEU A 319 14.77 -20.02 21.77
CA LEU A 319 15.03 -21.44 21.61
C LEU A 319 16.53 -21.74 21.49
N VAL A 320 17.29 -20.92 20.76
CA VAL A 320 18.75 -21.02 20.66
C VAL A 320 19.40 -20.77 22.03
N GLN A 321 18.98 -19.72 22.74
CA GLN A 321 19.47 -19.40 24.08
C GLN A 321 19.22 -20.53 25.07
N ALA A 322 17.98 -21.03 25.13
CA ALA A 322 17.62 -22.13 26.02
C ALA A 322 18.43 -23.41 25.75
N THR A 323 18.69 -23.71 24.47
CA THR A 323 19.50 -24.88 24.09
C THR A 323 20.96 -24.74 24.55
N LEU A 324 21.54 -23.55 24.40
CA LEU A 324 22.89 -23.29 24.91
C LEU A 324 22.95 -23.36 26.46
N LEU A 325 21.94 -22.75 27.14
CA LEU A 325 21.85 -22.81 28.60
C LEU A 325 21.68 -24.24 29.13
N ASP A 326 20.89 -25.07 28.45
CA ASP A 326 20.73 -26.48 28.76
C ASP A 326 22.07 -27.25 28.70
N LEU A 327 22.88 -26.98 27.67
CA LEU A 327 24.19 -27.56 27.50
C LEU A 327 25.19 -27.06 28.56
N VAL A 328 25.06 -25.82 29.01
CA VAL A 328 25.88 -25.26 30.11
C VAL A 328 25.46 -25.87 31.46
N ASP A 329 24.16 -25.94 31.75
CA ASP A 329 23.61 -26.53 32.99
C ASP A 329 24.03 -27.99 33.13
N ARG A 330 24.00 -28.76 32.04
CA ARG A 330 24.46 -30.14 32.00
C ARG A 330 26.00 -30.31 31.93
N LYS A 331 26.77 -29.21 31.96
CA LYS A 331 28.26 -29.20 31.94
C LYS A 331 28.87 -29.78 30.66
N ALA A 332 28.14 -29.80 29.56
CA ALA A 332 28.69 -30.11 28.25
C ALA A 332 29.52 -28.94 27.70
N ILE A 333 29.07 -27.74 27.99
CA ILE A 333 29.73 -26.49 27.69
C ILE A 333 30.08 -25.79 29.01
N LEU A 334 31.34 -25.35 29.14
CA LEU A 334 31.79 -24.52 30.26
C LEU A 334 31.83 -23.07 29.80
N MET A 335 31.34 -22.18 30.65
CA MET A 335 31.43 -20.72 30.44
C MET A 335 32.48 -20.15 31.37
N GLU A 336 33.41 -19.39 30.81
CA GLU A 336 34.51 -18.73 31.53
C GLU A 336 34.49 -17.25 31.23
N LYS A 337 34.73 -16.44 32.25
CA LYS A 337 34.91 -15.00 32.09
C LYS A 337 36.40 -14.69 32.12
N GLU A 338 36.92 -14.16 31.02
CA GLU A 338 38.31 -13.69 30.92
C GLU A 338 38.25 -12.17 30.64
N ASP A 339 38.78 -11.38 31.57
CA ASP A 339 38.73 -9.93 31.57
C ASP A 339 37.26 -9.40 31.48
N ASN A 340 36.90 -8.80 30.35
CA ASN A 340 35.54 -8.29 30.08
C ASN A 340 34.74 -9.16 29.10
N ASP A 341 35.33 -10.27 28.64
CA ASP A 341 34.76 -11.15 27.64
C ASP A 341 34.33 -12.49 28.21
N TYR A 342 33.35 -13.13 27.61
CA TYR A 342 32.89 -14.46 27.95
C TYR A 342 33.28 -15.45 26.87
N TYR A 343 33.84 -16.60 27.31
CA TYR A 343 34.25 -17.72 26.46
C TYR A 343 33.41 -18.93 26.77
N LEU A 344 33.01 -19.63 25.75
CA LEU A 344 32.36 -20.92 25.84
C LEU A 344 33.34 -22.01 25.38
N SER A 345 33.52 -23.05 26.20
CA SER A 345 34.41 -24.18 25.92
C SER A 345 33.61 -25.48 25.90
N LEU A 346 33.72 -26.25 24.83
CA LEU A 346 33.16 -27.59 24.76
C LEU A 346 34.05 -28.55 25.58
N VAL A 347 33.50 -29.07 26.67
CA VAL A 347 34.24 -29.91 27.61
C VAL A 347 34.07 -31.39 27.29
N ASN A 348 32.84 -31.82 27.08
CA ASN A 348 32.53 -33.23 26.84
C ASN A 348 31.31 -33.36 25.91
N ASP A 349 31.49 -34.01 24.78
CA ASP A 349 30.47 -34.31 23.79
C ASP A 349 30.05 -35.79 23.74
N SER A 350 30.67 -36.64 24.55
CA SER A 350 30.50 -38.10 24.48
C SER A 350 29.07 -38.56 24.82
N TYR A 351 28.37 -37.83 25.68
CA TYR A 351 27.01 -38.14 26.10
C TYR A 351 25.93 -37.33 25.38
N LEU A 352 26.36 -36.44 24.50
CA LEU A 352 25.41 -35.64 23.70
C LEU A 352 24.73 -36.50 22.64
N SER A 353 23.44 -36.28 22.46
CA SER A 353 22.68 -36.87 21.37
C SER A 353 23.11 -36.30 20.00
N ASP A 354 22.73 -36.97 18.93
CA ASP A 354 23.14 -36.55 17.57
C ASP A 354 22.67 -35.14 17.20
N PHE A 355 21.46 -34.75 17.62
CA PHE A 355 20.99 -33.40 17.39
C PHE A 355 21.73 -32.34 18.21
N GLU A 356 22.15 -32.66 19.44
CA GLU A 356 22.96 -31.78 20.27
C GLU A 356 24.37 -31.61 19.70
N LYS A 357 24.98 -32.69 19.22
CA LYS A 357 26.25 -32.60 18.49
C LYS A 357 26.14 -31.77 17.23
N ALA A 358 25.03 -31.90 16.49
CA ALA A 358 24.79 -31.07 15.32
C ALA A 358 24.62 -29.60 15.68
N PHE A 359 23.89 -29.28 16.77
CA PHE A 359 23.74 -27.92 17.27
C PHE A 359 25.08 -27.34 17.75
N VAL A 360 25.88 -28.09 18.52
CA VAL A 360 27.21 -27.66 18.95
C VAL A 360 28.12 -27.39 17.75
N ARG A 361 28.14 -28.29 16.76
CA ARG A 361 28.89 -28.06 15.51
C ARG A 361 28.44 -26.80 14.77
N MET A 362 27.16 -26.54 14.75
CA MET A 362 26.62 -25.31 14.15
C MET A 362 27.09 -24.07 14.92
N ALA A 363 27.13 -24.11 16.25
CA ALA A 363 27.51 -23.00 17.11
C ALA A 363 29.03 -22.74 17.14
N PHE A 364 29.85 -23.80 17.24
CA PHE A 364 31.29 -23.72 17.44
C PHE A 364 32.11 -23.91 16.16
N GLY A 365 31.53 -24.43 15.06
CA GLY A 365 32.29 -24.90 13.92
C GLY A 365 33.24 -26.02 14.31
N ASP A 366 34.51 -25.90 13.94
CA ASP A 366 35.58 -26.86 14.28
C ASP A 366 36.38 -26.49 15.57
N GLN A 367 35.96 -25.40 16.24
CA GLN A 367 36.68 -24.89 17.41
C GLN A 367 36.12 -25.47 18.72
N LYS A 368 36.97 -25.63 19.73
CA LYS A 368 36.55 -26.11 21.06
C LYS A 368 36.31 -24.99 22.07
N LYS A 369 36.91 -23.82 21.86
CA LYS A 369 36.75 -22.63 22.71
C LYS A 369 36.53 -21.41 21.81
N LEU A 370 35.48 -20.66 22.07
CA LEU A 370 35.12 -19.47 21.33
C LEU A 370 34.64 -18.36 22.27
N LYS A 371 34.88 -17.12 21.87
CA LYS A 371 34.22 -15.98 22.46
C LYS A 371 32.73 -15.97 22.07
N THR A 372 31.85 -15.56 22.96
CA THR A 372 30.39 -15.62 22.74
C THR A 372 29.92 -14.90 21.49
N ASP A 373 30.57 -13.80 21.08
CA ASP A 373 30.25 -13.04 19.87
C ASP A 373 30.71 -13.73 18.56
N GLN A 374 31.50 -14.80 18.67
CA GLN A 374 31.99 -15.63 17.55
C GLN A 374 31.16 -16.90 17.32
N LEU A 375 30.21 -17.20 18.22
CA LEU A 375 29.32 -18.33 18.01
C LEU A 375 28.48 -18.13 16.75
N PHE A 376 28.27 -19.21 16.01
CA PHE A 376 27.58 -19.21 14.73
C PHE A 376 28.24 -18.33 13.64
N ALA A 377 29.52 -18.00 13.74
CA ALA A 377 30.23 -17.14 12.80
C ALA A 377 30.14 -17.63 11.35
N ASP A 378 30.09 -18.95 11.12
CA ASP A 378 29.89 -19.54 9.80
C ASP A 378 28.56 -19.18 9.15
N TYR A 379 27.62 -18.67 9.93
CA TYR A 379 26.27 -18.24 9.51
C TYR A 379 26.09 -16.71 9.60
N PHE A 380 27.17 -15.93 9.69
CA PHE A 380 27.09 -14.47 9.61
C PHE A 380 27.18 -14.02 8.16
N PHE A 381 26.30 -13.13 7.80
CA PHE A 381 26.24 -12.54 6.47
C PHE A 381 26.85 -11.15 6.47
N ASP A 382 27.70 -10.87 5.50
CA ASP A 382 28.29 -9.54 5.33
C ASP A 382 27.23 -8.54 4.82
N SER A 383 26.69 -7.74 5.71
CA SER A 383 25.71 -6.68 5.36
C SER A 383 26.27 -5.62 4.40
N GLY A 384 27.61 -5.53 4.29
CA GLY A 384 28.31 -4.62 3.36
C GLY A 384 28.54 -5.19 1.96
N ILE A 385 28.03 -6.39 1.64
CA ILE A 385 28.27 -7.10 0.38
C ILE A 385 27.90 -6.27 -0.85
N GLU A 386 26.79 -5.50 -0.80
CA GLU A 386 26.38 -4.58 -1.87
C GLU A 386 27.48 -3.54 -2.15
N LYS A 387 27.99 -2.88 -1.11
CA LYS A 387 29.06 -1.86 -1.25
C LYS A 387 30.34 -2.44 -1.82
N LYS A 388 30.68 -3.70 -1.46
CA LYS A 388 31.86 -4.39 -1.99
C LYS A 388 31.67 -4.75 -3.46
N LEU A 389 30.53 -5.31 -3.83
CA LEU A 389 30.24 -5.73 -5.20
C LEU A 389 30.01 -4.53 -6.14
N LYS A 390 29.50 -3.40 -5.63
CA LYS A 390 29.31 -2.16 -6.40
C LYS A 390 30.61 -1.59 -6.98
N LYS A 391 31.78 -1.96 -6.41
CA LYS A 391 33.08 -1.61 -6.96
C LYS A 391 33.41 -2.38 -8.24
N GLN A 392 32.83 -3.57 -8.43
CA GLN A 392 33.13 -4.49 -9.54
C GLN A 392 31.99 -4.61 -10.55
N TYR A 393 30.76 -4.47 -10.12
CA TYR A 393 29.55 -4.70 -10.94
C TYR A 393 28.62 -3.48 -10.91
N LYS A 394 27.83 -3.29 -11.98
CA LYS A 394 26.83 -2.20 -12.09
C LYS A 394 25.50 -2.73 -12.64
N GLY A 395 24.41 -2.00 -12.38
CA GLY A 395 23.09 -2.30 -12.94
C GLY A 395 22.59 -3.70 -12.60
N GLN A 396 22.06 -4.40 -13.60
CA GLN A 396 21.46 -5.74 -13.44
C GLN A 396 22.47 -6.81 -12.97
N GLU A 397 23.73 -6.70 -13.37
CA GLU A 397 24.76 -7.66 -12.95
C GLU A 397 25.08 -7.51 -11.45
N LEU A 398 25.14 -6.28 -10.94
CA LEU A 398 25.25 -6.04 -9.51
C LEU A 398 24.06 -6.66 -8.76
N GLN A 399 22.85 -6.44 -9.26
CA GLN A 399 21.64 -7.02 -8.68
C GLN A 399 21.73 -8.56 -8.65
N ARG A 400 22.13 -9.18 -9.75
CA ARG A 400 22.27 -10.64 -9.85
C ARG A 400 23.28 -11.18 -8.85
N GLN A 401 24.46 -10.56 -8.72
CA GLN A 401 25.54 -11.00 -7.83
C GLN A 401 25.14 -10.83 -6.35
N VAL A 402 24.51 -9.71 -5.98
CA VAL A 402 24.02 -9.49 -4.61
C VAL A 402 22.93 -10.51 -4.26
N ASN A 403 21.96 -10.73 -5.16
CA ASN A 403 20.87 -11.69 -4.96
C ASN A 403 21.41 -13.13 -4.83
N GLN A 404 22.39 -13.49 -5.65
CA GLN A 404 23.01 -14.81 -5.60
C GLN A 404 23.68 -15.07 -4.24
N ARG A 405 24.50 -14.13 -3.75
CA ARG A 405 25.16 -14.24 -2.44
C ARG A 405 24.17 -14.36 -1.29
N GLY A 406 23.08 -13.54 -1.33
CA GLY A 406 22.00 -13.64 -0.34
C GLY A 406 21.36 -15.03 -0.35
N LYS A 407 21.01 -15.56 -1.52
CA LYS A 407 20.39 -16.89 -1.67
C LYS A 407 21.31 -18.03 -1.21
N GLU A 408 22.58 -18.04 -1.64
CA GLU A 408 23.56 -19.05 -1.23
C GLU A 408 23.70 -19.13 0.31
N HIS A 409 23.69 -17.98 0.96
CA HIS A 409 23.75 -17.91 2.42
C HIS A 409 22.48 -18.44 3.09
N LEU A 410 21.30 -18.03 2.62
CA LEU A 410 20.02 -18.53 3.12
C LEU A 410 19.89 -20.04 2.94
N ASP A 411 20.31 -20.57 1.79
CA ASP A 411 20.30 -22.02 1.51
C ASP A 411 21.24 -22.80 2.43
N LYS A 412 22.39 -22.21 2.82
CA LYS A 412 23.31 -22.82 3.80
C LYS A 412 22.64 -22.90 5.17
N LEU A 413 22.04 -21.81 5.64
CA LEU A 413 21.36 -21.72 6.92
C LEU A 413 20.14 -22.67 6.98
N GLU A 414 19.33 -22.69 5.92
CA GLU A 414 18.16 -23.56 5.83
C GLU A 414 18.54 -25.04 5.88
N ARG A 415 19.59 -25.44 5.17
CA ARG A 415 20.10 -26.82 5.22
C ARG A 415 20.54 -27.23 6.63
N ALA A 416 21.22 -26.34 7.37
CA ALA A 416 21.62 -26.59 8.73
C ALA A 416 20.42 -26.81 9.67
N PHE A 417 19.42 -25.92 9.58
CA PHE A 417 18.20 -26.04 10.40
C PHE A 417 17.39 -27.28 10.04
N ARG A 418 17.25 -27.59 8.74
CA ARG A 418 16.56 -28.81 8.31
C ARG A 418 17.20 -30.07 8.85
N ASN A 419 18.53 -30.19 8.75
CA ASN A 419 19.26 -31.32 9.30
C ASN A 419 19.05 -31.45 10.83
N LEU A 420 19.11 -30.33 11.55
CA LEU A 420 18.87 -30.31 13.00
C LEU A 420 17.42 -30.73 13.34
N THR A 421 16.43 -30.22 12.63
CA THR A 421 15.01 -30.58 12.78
C THR A 421 14.80 -32.09 12.57
N GLU A 422 15.41 -32.67 11.53
CA GLU A 422 15.32 -34.10 11.23
C GLU A 422 15.98 -34.95 12.35
N LEU A 423 17.14 -34.55 12.87
CA LEU A 423 17.80 -35.23 13.96
C LEU A 423 16.98 -35.21 15.27
N VAL A 424 16.37 -34.05 15.59
CA VAL A 424 15.46 -33.94 16.74
C VAL A 424 14.24 -34.84 16.55
N LYS A 425 13.65 -34.85 15.34
CA LYS A 425 12.51 -35.72 15.01
C LYS A 425 12.86 -37.19 15.16
N ASN A 426 14.01 -37.61 14.67
CA ASN A 426 14.50 -39.01 14.83
C ASN A 426 14.72 -39.39 16.30
N HIS A 427 15.17 -38.45 17.12
CA HIS A 427 15.32 -38.66 18.56
C HIS A 427 13.98 -38.81 19.28
N ILE A 428 12.96 -38.02 18.90
CA ILE A 428 11.60 -38.10 19.46
C ILE A 428 10.88 -39.39 19.02
N GLY A 429 11.19 -39.89 17.81
CA GLY A 429 10.46 -41.02 17.20
C GLY A 429 9.02 -40.64 16.83
N THR A 430 8.09 -41.51 17.21
CA THR A 430 6.64 -41.31 16.93
C THR A 430 5.89 -40.61 18.06
N GLU A 431 6.57 -40.23 19.14
CA GLU A 431 5.95 -39.51 20.25
C GLU A 431 5.52 -38.12 19.81
N GLY A 432 4.25 -37.78 20.01
CA GLY A 432 3.69 -36.47 19.67
C GLY A 432 3.20 -36.31 18.23
N ASP A 433 3.33 -37.33 17.38
CA ASP A 433 2.84 -37.24 15.97
C ASP A 433 1.34 -36.91 15.89
N ASN A 434 0.57 -37.31 16.89
CA ASN A 434 -0.88 -37.07 16.98
C ASN A 434 -1.26 -35.75 17.67
N TYR A 435 -0.29 -34.98 18.18
CA TYR A 435 -0.60 -33.75 18.93
C TYR A 435 -1.07 -32.62 18.03
N TYR A 436 -0.60 -32.62 16.79
CA TYR A 436 -0.99 -31.63 15.80
C TYR A 436 -1.37 -32.30 14.49
N ARG A 437 -2.35 -31.71 13.81
CA ARG A 437 -2.74 -32.10 12.46
C ARG A 437 -2.59 -30.93 11.49
N SER A 438 -2.40 -31.25 10.24
CA SER A 438 -2.49 -30.24 9.17
C SER A 438 -3.91 -29.69 9.05
N MET A 439 -4.04 -28.42 8.66
CA MET A 439 -5.32 -27.87 8.28
C MET A 439 -5.94 -28.68 7.14
N THR A 440 -7.21 -29.01 7.27
CA THR A 440 -7.98 -29.65 6.18
C THR A 440 -8.11 -28.72 4.98
N VAL A 441 -8.38 -29.27 3.82
CA VAL A 441 -8.62 -28.48 2.60
C VAL A 441 -9.78 -27.49 2.80
N LYS A 442 -10.84 -27.89 3.49
CA LYS A 442 -11.99 -27.01 3.79
C LYS A 442 -11.59 -25.83 4.67
N GLU A 443 -10.79 -26.05 5.71
CA GLU A 443 -10.28 -25.00 6.61
C GLU A 443 -9.41 -24.00 5.85
N LYS A 444 -8.50 -24.49 4.99
CA LYS A 444 -7.67 -23.64 4.13
C LYS A 444 -8.49 -22.81 3.17
N ILE A 445 -9.54 -23.40 2.56
CA ILE A 445 -10.46 -22.69 1.66
C ILE A 445 -11.22 -21.60 2.42
N TYR A 446 -11.81 -21.90 3.59
CA TYR A 446 -12.54 -20.90 4.35
C TYR A 446 -11.67 -19.72 4.78
N LEU A 447 -10.47 -20.00 5.29
CA LEU A 447 -9.52 -18.95 5.65
C LEU A 447 -9.05 -18.16 4.43
N GLY A 448 -8.73 -18.85 3.33
CA GLY A 448 -8.33 -18.24 2.06
C GLY A 448 -9.41 -17.34 1.48
N LEU A 449 -10.66 -17.79 1.42
CA LEU A 449 -11.78 -17.00 0.93
C LEU A 449 -12.06 -15.78 1.82
N ALA A 450 -12.03 -15.94 3.16
CA ALA A 450 -12.23 -14.82 4.07
C ALA A 450 -11.22 -13.70 3.81
N ASN A 451 -9.92 -14.03 3.69
CA ASN A 451 -8.89 -13.06 3.37
C ASN A 451 -9.02 -12.52 1.93
N ALA A 452 -9.34 -13.37 0.95
CA ALA A 452 -9.52 -12.96 -0.44
C ALA A 452 -10.63 -11.92 -0.60
N PHE A 453 -11.78 -12.09 0.09
CA PHE A 453 -12.87 -11.11 0.05
C PHE A 453 -12.43 -9.75 0.65
N LEU A 454 -11.69 -9.75 1.77
CA LEU A 454 -11.18 -8.51 2.36
C LEU A 454 -10.15 -7.81 1.45
N VAL A 455 -9.25 -8.57 0.82
CA VAL A 455 -8.31 -8.02 -0.17
C VAL A 455 -9.05 -7.44 -1.38
N PHE A 456 -10.10 -8.13 -1.85
CA PHE A 456 -10.89 -7.67 -2.98
C PHE A 456 -11.64 -6.37 -2.67
N ILE A 457 -12.14 -6.20 -1.43
CA ILE A 457 -12.70 -4.92 -0.96
C ILE A 457 -11.67 -3.80 -1.07
N ILE A 458 -10.43 -4.02 -0.60
CA ILE A 458 -9.36 -3.02 -0.68
C ILE A 458 -9.09 -2.63 -2.14
N ILE A 459 -9.02 -3.62 -3.04
CA ILE A 459 -8.79 -3.36 -4.47
C ILE A 459 -9.94 -2.55 -5.08
N ILE A 460 -11.20 -2.91 -4.81
CA ILE A 460 -12.37 -2.16 -5.31
C ILE A 460 -12.31 -0.71 -4.83
N LEU A 461 -12.09 -0.48 -3.55
CA LEU A 461 -12.06 0.87 -2.97
C LEU A 461 -10.86 1.69 -3.48
N PHE A 462 -9.72 1.05 -3.70
CA PHE A 462 -8.55 1.68 -4.30
C PHE A 462 -8.82 2.11 -5.74
N CYS A 463 -9.34 1.20 -6.58
CA CYS A 463 -9.67 1.52 -7.97
C CYS A 463 -10.73 2.62 -8.04
N LEU A 464 -11.73 2.59 -7.16
CA LEU A 464 -12.75 3.62 -7.06
C LEU A 464 -12.15 4.97 -6.66
N GLY A 465 -11.30 5.01 -5.65
CA GLY A 465 -10.62 6.21 -5.19
C GLY A 465 -9.74 6.83 -6.28
N PHE A 466 -8.94 6.02 -6.97
CA PHE A 466 -8.11 6.47 -8.09
C PHE A 466 -8.96 7.04 -9.24
N TYR A 467 -10.03 6.34 -9.61
CA TYR A 467 -10.93 6.78 -10.68
C TYR A 467 -11.63 8.10 -10.35
N VAL A 468 -12.14 8.24 -9.11
CA VAL A 468 -12.79 9.46 -8.63
C VAL A 468 -11.83 10.64 -8.58
N MET A 469 -10.56 10.43 -8.18
CA MET A 469 -9.53 11.47 -8.19
C MET A 469 -9.17 11.89 -9.62
N ALA A 470 -8.96 10.93 -10.53
CA ALA A 470 -8.64 11.22 -11.93
C ALA A 470 -9.74 12.01 -12.66
N MET A 471 -11.00 11.84 -12.24
CA MET A 471 -12.15 12.56 -12.82
C MET A 471 -12.44 13.89 -12.09
N ALA A 472 -11.56 14.32 -11.18
CA ALA A 472 -11.67 15.56 -10.38
C ALA A 472 -13.08 15.78 -9.78
N ASN A 473 -13.73 14.71 -9.40
CA ASN A 473 -15.02 14.75 -8.74
C ASN A 473 -14.80 15.03 -7.25
N GLY A 474 -15.25 16.17 -6.74
CA GLY A 474 -15.08 16.59 -5.34
C GLY A 474 -15.77 15.69 -4.30
N ARG A 475 -15.86 14.38 -4.58
CA ARG A 475 -16.42 13.37 -3.69
C ARG A 475 -15.53 13.18 -2.46
N ASN A 476 -16.16 13.05 -1.31
CA ASN A 476 -15.48 12.79 -0.07
C ASN A 476 -15.00 11.31 0.00
N LEU A 477 -13.68 11.08 -0.05
CA LEU A 477 -13.06 9.75 0.00
C LEU A 477 -12.93 9.18 1.42
N ILE A 478 -13.37 9.88 2.46
CA ILE A 478 -13.20 9.45 3.86
C ILE A 478 -13.86 8.09 4.08
N ILE A 479 -15.06 7.87 3.55
CA ILE A 479 -15.79 6.59 3.71
C ILE A 479 -14.99 5.45 3.08
N ASP A 480 -14.43 5.65 1.89
CA ASP A 480 -13.65 4.64 1.17
C ASP A 480 -12.39 4.26 1.96
N ILE A 481 -11.69 5.26 2.51
CA ILE A 481 -10.51 5.07 3.36
C ILE A 481 -10.87 4.31 4.64
N VAL A 482 -11.97 4.67 5.32
CA VAL A 482 -12.41 4.00 6.55
C VAL A 482 -12.76 2.54 6.28
N LEU A 483 -13.49 2.23 5.20
CA LEU A 483 -13.83 0.85 4.85
C LEU A 483 -12.58 0.03 4.49
N ALA A 484 -11.61 0.62 3.78
CA ALA A 484 -10.34 -0.03 3.49
C ALA A 484 -9.55 -0.33 4.78
N LEU A 485 -9.51 0.60 5.73
CA LEU A 485 -8.86 0.39 7.04
C LEU A 485 -9.55 -0.73 7.82
N ILE A 486 -10.88 -0.80 7.83
CA ILE A 486 -11.63 -1.90 8.48
C ILE A 486 -11.23 -3.25 7.85
N ALA A 487 -11.12 -3.33 6.52
CA ALA A 487 -10.69 -4.56 5.84
C ALA A 487 -9.24 -4.94 6.21
N ILE A 488 -8.31 -3.98 6.27
CA ILE A 488 -6.92 -4.20 6.67
C ILE A 488 -6.84 -4.70 8.12
N VAL A 489 -7.58 -4.08 9.04
CA VAL A 489 -7.66 -4.52 10.44
C VAL A 489 -8.26 -5.92 10.53
N GLY A 490 -9.28 -6.23 9.72
CA GLY A 490 -9.85 -7.57 9.62
C GLY A 490 -8.82 -8.62 9.23
N ILE A 491 -8.05 -8.39 8.17
CA ILE A 491 -6.96 -9.27 7.72
C ILE A 491 -5.92 -9.46 8.83
N TYR A 492 -5.49 -8.36 9.47
CA TYR A 492 -4.54 -8.41 10.58
C TYR A 492 -5.04 -9.26 11.74
N GLN A 493 -6.29 -9.07 12.19
CA GLN A 493 -6.89 -9.84 13.27
C GLN A 493 -7.05 -11.33 12.92
N MET A 494 -7.49 -11.64 11.71
CA MET A 494 -7.58 -13.01 11.23
C MET A 494 -6.21 -13.68 11.19
N THR A 495 -5.20 -13.00 10.63
CA THR A 495 -3.82 -13.52 10.56
C THR A 495 -3.24 -13.72 11.95
N LYS A 496 -3.43 -12.76 12.86
CA LYS A 496 -2.96 -12.88 14.25
C LYS A 496 -3.59 -14.08 14.96
N GLN A 497 -4.91 -14.29 14.83
CA GLN A 497 -5.60 -15.40 15.49
C GLN A 497 -5.26 -16.78 14.89
N THR A 498 -4.89 -16.83 13.61
CA THR A 498 -4.57 -18.09 12.92
C THR A 498 -3.05 -18.34 12.80
N SER A 499 -2.21 -17.42 13.27
CA SER A 499 -0.75 -17.53 13.14
C SER A 499 -0.21 -18.83 13.74
N LYS A 500 -0.69 -19.22 14.91
CA LYS A 500 -0.30 -20.47 15.56
C LYS A 500 -0.74 -21.70 14.75
N ASP A 501 -1.98 -21.75 14.28
CA ASP A 501 -2.50 -22.87 13.47
C ASP A 501 -1.77 -22.99 12.12
N LEU A 502 -1.29 -21.86 11.56
CA LEU A 502 -0.53 -21.84 10.32
C LEU A 502 0.93 -22.29 10.53
N LEU A 503 1.52 -21.95 11.67
CA LEU A 503 2.91 -22.26 11.99
C LEU A 503 3.06 -23.68 12.58
N GLN A 504 2.25 -24.01 13.56
CA GLN A 504 2.33 -25.25 14.33
C GLN A 504 1.43 -26.37 13.77
N GLY A 505 0.38 -26.01 13.06
CA GLY A 505 -0.75 -26.90 12.74
C GLY A 505 -1.89 -26.73 13.75
N VAL A 506 -2.98 -27.43 13.49
CA VAL A 506 -4.18 -27.41 14.35
C VAL A 506 -3.99 -28.42 15.49
N LEU A 507 -4.08 -27.92 16.72
CA LEU A 507 -3.96 -28.75 17.93
C LEU A 507 -5.10 -29.76 18.01
N THR A 508 -4.76 -31.01 18.36
CA THR A 508 -5.73 -32.09 18.59
C THR A 508 -6.10 -32.15 20.08
N GLN A 509 -7.07 -33.01 20.44
CA GLN A 509 -7.43 -33.23 21.84
C GLN A 509 -6.27 -33.88 22.62
N GLU A 510 -5.52 -34.82 22.01
CA GLU A 510 -4.35 -35.45 22.63
C GLU A 510 -3.24 -34.41 22.81
N GLY A 511 -2.99 -33.59 21.82
CA GLY A 511 -2.03 -32.49 21.91
C GLY A 511 -2.39 -31.49 23.00
N GLN A 512 -3.69 -31.24 23.22
CA GLN A 512 -4.16 -30.41 24.32
C GLN A 512 -3.74 -30.98 25.69
N LEU A 513 -3.98 -32.26 25.92
CA LEU A 513 -3.63 -32.93 27.18
C LEU A 513 -2.13 -32.87 27.42
N ALA A 514 -1.31 -33.06 26.38
CA ALA A 514 0.15 -33.00 26.49
C ALA A 514 0.67 -31.57 26.73
N ARG A 515 -0.01 -30.57 26.20
CA ARG A 515 0.39 -29.16 26.29
C ARG A 515 -0.09 -28.47 27.56
N GLN A 516 -1.21 -28.89 28.14
CA GLN A 516 -1.82 -28.27 29.33
C GLN A 516 -0.84 -28.05 30.50
N PRO A 517 -0.01 -29.04 30.91
CA PRO A 517 0.98 -28.80 31.99
C PRO A 517 1.98 -27.71 31.66
N TRP A 518 2.41 -27.62 30.37
CA TRP A 518 3.33 -26.57 29.91
C TRP A 518 2.69 -25.20 29.88
N ASP A 519 1.45 -25.08 29.46
CA ASP A 519 0.71 -23.82 29.49
C ASP A 519 0.51 -23.33 30.95
N ALA A 520 0.23 -24.24 31.90
CA ALA A 520 0.14 -23.92 33.32
C ALA A 520 1.51 -23.47 33.90
N PHE A 521 2.60 -24.10 33.46
CA PHE A 521 3.96 -23.69 33.83
C PHE A 521 4.32 -22.32 33.23
N ILE A 522 3.98 -22.05 31.98
CA ILE A 522 4.16 -20.74 31.35
C ILE A 522 3.37 -19.65 32.08
N HIS A 523 2.16 -19.95 32.53
CA HIS A 523 1.38 -18.99 33.33
C HIS A 523 2.06 -18.69 34.66
N MET A 524 2.63 -19.69 35.33
CA MET A 524 3.41 -19.48 36.54
C MET A 524 4.62 -18.58 36.28
N LEU A 525 5.40 -18.84 35.22
CA LEU A 525 6.55 -18.02 34.85
C LEU A 525 6.16 -16.55 34.56
N LYS A 526 5.03 -16.34 33.91
CA LYS A 526 4.52 -15.01 33.57
C LYS A 526 4.13 -14.21 34.81
N ASP A 527 3.62 -14.89 35.83
CA ASP A 527 3.11 -14.25 37.04
C ASP A 527 4.14 -14.29 38.19
N ILE A 528 5.38 -14.72 37.95
CA ILE A 528 6.39 -14.99 38.98
C ILE A 528 6.67 -13.78 39.88
N ASP A 529 6.60 -12.57 39.35
CA ASP A 529 6.81 -11.30 40.09
C ASP A 529 5.75 -11.05 41.19
N HIS A 530 4.64 -11.79 41.15
CA HIS A 530 3.50 -11.61 42.07
C HIS A 530 3.45 -12.63 43.20
N PHE A 531 4.41 -13.58 43.26
CA PHE A 531 4.42 -14.64 44.25
C PHE A 531 5.22 -14.26 45.51
N GLU A 532 4.77 -14.72 46.68
CA GLU A 532 5.53 -14.61 47.88
C GLU A 532 6.71 -15.65 47.85
N LYS A 533 7.82 -15.29 48.52
CA LYS A 533 9.03 -16.10 48.59
C LYS A 533 8.75 -17.55 49.00
N ALA A 534 7.88 -17.79 49.96
CA ALA A 534 7.53 -19.11 50.47
C ALA A 534 6.86 -20.03 49.45
N GLU A 535 6.12 -19.48 48.47
CA GLU A 535 5.43 -20.26 47.43
C GLU A 535 6.41 -20.82 46.42
N VAL A 536 7.54 -20.16 46.19
CA VAL A 536 8.52 -20.47 45.13
C VAL A 536 9.78 -21.12 45.71
N GLU A 537 10.07 -20.99 47.02
CA GLU A 537 11.23 -21.70 47.65
C GLU A 537 11.12 -23.23 47.62
N SER A 538 9.93 -23.79 47.42
CA SER A 538 9.72 -25.22 47.22
C SER A 538 10.14 -25.73 45.83
N LEU A 539 10.53 -24.86 44.92
CA LEU A 539 11.04 -25.25 43.59
C LEU A 539 12.47 -25.76 43.69
N VAL A 540 12.62 -27.04 43.51
CA VAL A 540 13.86 -27.78 43.84
C VAL A 540 14.99 -27.53 42.81
N VAL A 541 14.75 -26.95 41.61
CA VAL A 541 15.78 -26.86 40.54
C VAL A 541 15.67 -25.56 39.77
N TRP A 542 16.17 -24.46 40.34
CA TRP A 542 16.19 -23.14 39.72
C TRP A 542 16.96 -23.07 38.39
N ASN A 543 18.05 -23.85 38.24
CA ASN A 543 18.82 -23.91 37.01
C ASN A 543 17.98 -24.38 35.84
N ARG A 544 17.22 -25.49 36.03
CA ARG A 544 16.32 -26.00 34.96
C ARG A 544 15.17 -25.05 34.64
N MET A 545 14.65 -24.39 35.69
CA MET A 545 13.60 -23.37 35.48
C MET A 545 14.07 -22.21 34.61
N LEU A 546 15.32 -21.74 34.79
CA LEU A 546 15.93 -20.71 33.95
C LEU A 546 16.09 -21.11 32.49
N VAL A 547 16.45 -22.38 32.22
CA VAL A 547 16.54 -22.93 30.86
C VAL A 547 15.19 -22.80 30.17
N TYR A 548 14.10 -23.22 30.81
CA TYR A 548 12.77 -23.14 30.22
C TYR A 548 12.20 -21.72 30.24
N ALA A 549 12.50 -20.92 31.28
CA ALA A 549 12.15 -19.50 31.28
C ALA A 549 12.80 -18.77 30.11
N SER A 550 14.04 -19.09 29.74
CA SER A 550 14.71 -18.60 28.53
C SER A 550 13.97 -19.04 27.27
N MET A 551 13.55 -20.31 27.18
CA MET A 551 12.80 -20.84 26.04
C MET A 551 11.49 -20.08 25.79
N PHE A 552 10.79 -19.73 26.87
CA PHE A 552 9.50 -19.04 26.80
C PHE A 552 9.59 -17.51 26.90
N GLY A 553 10.80 -16.95 26.94
CA GLY A 553 11.02 -15.49 26.96
C GLY A 553 10.82 -14.82 28.32
N PHE A 554 10.85 -15.56 29.42
CA PHE A 554 10.67 -15.07 30.78
C PHE A 554 11.96 -15.08 31.62
N ALA A 555 13.12 -15.32 31.00
CA ALA A 555 14.39 -15.42 31.71
C ALA A 555 14.72 -14.18 32.55
N GLU A 556 14.51 -12.99 32.00
CA GLU A 556 14.76 -11.72 32.69
C GLU A 556 13.86 -11.52 33.93
N GLN A 557 12.59 -11.92 33.84
CA GLN A 557 11.64 -11.84 34.96
C GLN A 557 12.05 -12.80 36.08
N VAL A 558 12.37 -14.03 35.72
CA VAL A 558 12.84 -15.05 36.69
C VAL A 558 14.14 -14.61 37.35
N GLU A 559 15.09 -14.07 36.61
CA GLU A 559 16.35 -13.54 37.12
C GLU A 559 16.14 -12.40 38.12
N LYS A 560 15.30 -11.42 37.76
CA LYS A 560 14.93 -10.31 38.67
C LYS A 560 14.30 -10.82 39.96
N TYR A 561 13.39 -11.80 39.86
CA TYR A 561 12.77 -12.42 41.01
C TYR A 561 13.81 -13.11 41.92
N MET A 562 14.75 -13.87 41.34
CA MET A 562 15.82 -14.54 42.08
C MET A 562 16.72 -13.55 42.81
N ILE A 563 17.14 -12.48 42.15
CA ILE A 563 17.95 -11.41 42.76
C ILE A 563 17.20 -10.75 43.90
N LEU A 564 15.95 -10.41 43.71
CA LEU A 564 15.10 -9.73 44.72
C LEU A 564 14.94 -10.57 46.00
N HIS A 565 14.82 -11.90 45.85
CA HIS A 565 14.58 -12.81 46.96
C HIS A 565 15.83 -13.49 47.48
N GLY A 566 17.02 -13.12 46.97
CA GLY A 566 18.33 -13.70 47.39
C GLY A 566 18.47 -15.18 47.13
N ILE A 567 17.81 -15.70 46.07
CA ILE A 567 17.88 -17.10 45.68
C ILE A 567 19.20 -17.31 44.94
N GLN A 568 20.04 -18.22 45.45
CA GLN A 568 21.30 -18.57 44.83
C GLN A 568 21.15 -19.89 44.06
N LEU A 569 21.72 -19.94 42.86
CA LEU A 569 21.82 -21.17 42.10
C LEU A 569 22.78 -22.14 42.79
N GLU A 570 22.48 -23.43 42.76
CA GLU A 570 23.32 -24.47 43.36
C GLU A 570 24.73 -24.51 42.75
N ASP A 571 24.85 -24.17 41.46
CA ASP A 571 26.14 -24.04 40.79
C ASP A 571 26.66 -22.59 40.94
N LYS A 572 27.69 -22.42 41.77
CA LYS A 572 28.33 -21.12 42.01
C LYS A 572 28.89 -20.48 40.74
N ASN A 573 29.24 -21.28 39.73
CA ASN A 573 29.73 -20.75 38.45
C ASN A 573 28.59 -20.15 37.61
N LEU A 574 27.42 -20.77 37.61
CA LEU A 574 26.21 -20.20 36.97
C LEU A 574 25.64 -19.02 37.74
N GLY A 575 25.60 -19.10 39.08
CA GLY A 575 24.99 -18.09 39.94
C GLY A 575 25.68 -16.71 39.92
N HIS A 576 27.03 -16.69 39.89
CA HIS A 576 27.81 -15.45 39.77
C HIS A 576 27.83 -14.87 38.36
N GLN A 577 27.54 -15.68 37.35
CA GLN A 577 27.66 -15.33 35.93
C GLN A 577 26.29 -14.97 35.30
N TYR A 578 25.19 -15.45 35.89
CA TYR A 578 23.88 -15.39 35.26
C TYR A 578 23.34 -13.95 35.03
N GLY A 579 23.56 -13.05 35.99
CA GLY A 579 23.21 -11.62 35.84
C GLY A 579 23.93 -10.90 34.70
N SER A 580 24.95 -11.55 34.10
CA SER A 580 25.73 -10.97 33.00
C SER A 580 25.61 -11.77 31.69
N ILE A 581 25.06 -13.00 31.73
CA ILE A 581 25.01 -13.91 30.58
C ILE A 581 23.88 -13.53 29.61
N HIS A 582 22.71 -13.19 30.12
CA HIS A 582 21.53 -12.94 29.31
C HIS A 582 21.75 -11.83 28.23
N PRO A 583 22.36 -10.67 28.54
CA PRO A 583 22.68 -9.67 27.51
C PRO A 583 23.64 -10.17 26.42
N PHE A 584 24.63 -11.05 26.80
CA PHE A 584 25.56 -11.63 25.83
C PHE A 584 24.89 -12.66 24.93
N MET A 585 24.07 -13.53 25.51
CA MET A 585 23.30 -14.52 24.76
C MET A 585 22.33 -13.84 23.80
N TYR A 586 21.67 -12.78 24.25
CA TYR A 586 20.80 -11.97 23.41
C TYR A 586 21.57 -11.31 22.26
N GLY A 587 22.74 -10.71 22.55
CA GLY A 587 23.57 -10.08 21.51
C GLY A 587 24.01 -11.06 20.42
N MET A 588 24.38 -12.28 20.82
CA MET A 588 24.79 -13.33 19.89
C MET A 588 23.65 -13.82 18.99
N THR A 589 22.51 -14.11 19.57
CA THR A 589 21.33 -14.55 18.78
C THR A 589 20.82 -13.42 17.89
N ASN A 590 20.91 -12.18 18.34
CA ASN A 590 20.59 -11.01 17.53
C ASN A 590 21.50 -10.87 16.30
N ASN A 591 22.80 -11.21 16.41
CA ASN A 591 23.73 -11.24 15.28
C ASN A 591 23.31 -12.28 14.22
N LEU A 592 22.91 -13.47 14.63
CA LEU A 592 22.43 -14.53 13.73
C LEU A 592 21.12 -14.11 13.04
N THR A 593 20.18 -13.54 13.80
CA THR A 593 18.92 -12.99 13.28
C THR A 593 19.17 -11.85 12.29
N SER A 594 20.05 -10.91 12.65
CA SER A 594 20.40 -9.77 11.80
C SER A 594 21.08 -10.21 10.51
N SER A 595 21.95 -11.21 10.57
CA SER A 595 22.60 -11.82 9.39
C SER A 595 21.58 -12.49 8.47
N SER A 596 20.64 -13.25 9.02
CA SER A 596 19.55 -13.89 8.26
C SER A 596 18.68 -12.84 7.56
N MET A 597 18.34 -11.75 8.25
CA MET A 597 17.59 -10.63 7.66
C MET A 597 18.39 -9.87 6.60
N ALA A 598 19.69 -9.65 6.81
CA ALA A 598 20.56 -9.00 5.82
C ALA A 598 20.70 -9.86 4.56
N ALA A 599 20.85 -11.18 4.69
CA ALA A 599 20.86 -12.10 3.57
C ALA A 599 19.52 -12.12 2.81
N THR A 600 18.38 -12.04 3.53
CA THR A 600 17.06 -11.93 2.92
C THR A 600 16.94 -10.63 2.10
N ASN A 601 17.36 -9.50 2.66
CA ASN A 601 17.36 -8.23 1.93
C ASN A 601 18.27 -8.28 0.70
N ALA A 602 19.44 -8.90 0.81
CA ALA A 602 20.36 -9.11 -0.31
C ALA A 602 19.72 -10.01 -1.40
N SER A 603 19.02 -11.08 -1.01
CA SER A 603 18.36 -12.00 -1.96
C SER A 603 17.21 -11.35 -2.76
N HIS A 604 16.66 -10.25 -2.27
CA HIS A 604 15.60 -9.45 -2.90
C HIS A 604 16.06 -8.06 -3.34
N PHE A 605 17.36 -7.82 -3.40
CA PHE A 605 17.92 -6.55 -3.84
C PHE A 605 17.51 -6.25 -5.27
N SER A 606 17.02 -5.01 -5.54
CA SER A 606 16.63 -4.54 -6.86
C SER A 606 17.22 -3.17 -7.16
N VAL A 607 17.67 -2.98 -8.41
CA VAL A 607 18.09 -1.68 -8.93
C VAL A 607 16.90 -1.08 -9.66
N SER A 608 16.34 0.04 -9.16
CA SER A 608 15.19 0.70 -9.78
C SER A 608 15.62 1.43 -11.06
N SER A 609 15.00 1.06 -12.20
CA SER A 609 14.98 1.86 -13.42
C SER A 609 13.69 2.66 -13.44
N GLY A 610 13.78 3.99 -13.50
CA GLY A 610 12.62 4.87 -13.54
C GLY A 610 11.80 4.66 -14.82
N SER A 611 10.49 4.50 -14.69
CA SER A 611 9.54 4.47 -15.81
C SER A 611 8.65 5.71 -15.75
N SER A 612 8.57 6.42 -16.88
CA SER A 612 7.68 7.55 -17.11
C SER A 612 6.24 7.09 -17.34
N SER A 613 5.27 7.72 -16.69
CA SER A 613 3.84 7.45 -16.86
C SER A 613 3.25 8.34 -17.96
N GLY A 614 2.53 7.73 -18.91
CA GLY A 614 1.75 8.43 -19.94
C GLY A 614 0.37 8.85 -19.43
N GLY A 615 -0.08 10.04 -19.83
CA GLY A 615 -1.37 10.61 -19.45
C GLY A 615 -2.56 10.00 -20.22
N PHE A 616 -3.72 9.93 -19.58
CA PHE A 616 -4.98 9.51 -20.18
C PHE A 616 -5.76 10.74 -20.68
N SER A 617 -6.05 10.80 -21.98
CA SER A 617 -6.97 11.78 -22.55
C SER A 617 -8.41 11.23 -22.47
N GLY A 618 -9.29 11.91 -21.71
CA GLY A 618 -10.69 11.56 -21.60
C GLY A 618 -11.48 11.95 -22.87
N GLY A 619 -12.22 10.99 -23.46
CA GLY A 619 -13.14 11.23 -24.56
C GLY A 619 -14.39 12.00 -24.11
N GLY A 620 -14.91 12.86 -25.02
CA GLY A 620 -16.18 13.56 -24.78
C GLY A 620 -17.39 12.62 -24.82
N PHE A 621 -18.50 13.04 -24.17
CA PHE A 621 -19.69 12.19 -23.95
C PHE A 621 -20.62 12.09 -25.17
N SER A 622 -20.83 13.19 -25.89
CA SER A 622 -21.62 13.24 -27.11
C SER A 622 -20.77 13.01 -28.37
N GLY A 623 -19.49 12.73 -28.21
CA GLY A 623 -18.54 12.57 -29.32
C GLY A 623 -18.08 13.89 -29.92
N GLY A 624 -18.21 15.01 -29.21
CA GLY A 624 -17.80 16.34 -29.66
C GLY A 624 -16.30 16.42 -29.89
N GLY A 625 -15.92 17.29 -30.81
CA GLY A 625 -14.56 17.63 -31.17
C GLY A 625 -14.08 18.93 -30.54
N GLY A 626 -12.90 19.35 -30.94
CA GLY A 626 -12.19 20.49 -30.38
C GLY A 626 -11.32 20.11 -29.20
N GLY A 627 -10.99 21.07 -28.40
CA GLY A 627 -10.19 20.94 -27.19
C GLY A 627 -9.63 22.30 -26.82
N GLY A 628 -9.80 22.73 -25.59
CA GLY A 628 -9.25 23.99 -25.11
C GLY A 628 -8.46 23.77 -23.84
N GLY A 629 -7.33 24.42 -23.71
CA GLY A 629 -6.45 24.32 -22.56
C GLY A 629 -5.81 25.67 -22.24
N GLY A 630 -5.08 25.71 -21.15
CA GLY A 630 -4.33 26.88 -20.76
C GLY A 630 -3.60 26.71 -19.46
N GLY A 631 -2.64 27.60 -19.26
CA GLY A 631 -1.80 27.64 -18.08
C GLY A 631 -0.95 28.87 -18.02
N ALA A 632 0.07 28.83 -17.14
CA ALA A 632 1.06 29.90 -16.99
C ALA A 632 2.48 29.31 -16.97
N PHE A 633 3.47 30.13 -17.33
CA PHE A 633 4.87 29.72 -17.40
C PHE A 633 5.80 30.83 -16.92
#